data_6f712cd387e7a010eea708988cb2698e
#
_entry.id   6f712cd387e7a010eea708988cb2698e
#
_cell.length_a   1.000
_cell.length_b   1.000
_cell.length_c   1.000
_cell.angle_alpha   90.00
_cell.angle_beta   90.00
_cell.angle_gamma   90.00
#
_symmetry.space_group_name_H-M   'P 1'
#
loop_
_entity.id
_entity.type
_entity.pdbx_description
1 polymer ?
#
loop_
_entity_poly.entity_id
_entity_poly.type
_entity_poly.pdbx_seq_one_letter_code
_entity_poly.pdbx_strand_id
1 'polypeptide(L)'
;MAQETWTLRTQSPKTIEADESLRRFHAGLVDTSTAQNVGRWALAGMLIVAGTSHLTWNRKAFLAQVPGWVPMNADTVVLASGVAEILLGLSLVVLRTRRIPVGWIVAAFFVAIFPGNISQLMTHTDSFGLDTDVKRATRLLFQPLLVVWSLWSTGAWAACRTRRVSLFRGRG
;
A
#
# COMPACT_ATOMS: atom_id res chain seq x y z
N MET A 1 -26.06 41.53 25.46
CA MET A 1 -25.84 40.10 25.74
C MET A 1 -27.04 39.20 25.38
N ALA A 2 -27.70 39.39 24.24
CA ALA A 2 -28.92 38.64 23.89
C ALA A 2 -28.93 38.10 22.43
N GLN A 3 -27.85 38.15 21.70
CA GLN A 3 -27.82 37.74 20.28
C GLN A 3 -27.17 36.38 19.99
N GLU A 4 -26.45 35.76 20.93
CA GLU A 4 -25.77 34.48 20.67
C GLU A 4 -26.63 33.22 20.89
N THR A 5 -27.80 33.35 21.50
CA THR A 5 -28.68 32.21 21.81
C THR A 5 -29.65 31.84 20.69
N TRP A 6 -29.72 32.59 19.60
CA TRP A 6 -30.69 32.36 18.51
C TRP A 6 -30.21 31.44 17.41
N THR A 7 -28.92 31.28 17.22
CA THR A 7 -28.36 30.45 16.13
C THR A 7 -28.43 28.96 16.39
N LEU A 8 -28.58 28.52 17.63
CA LEU A 8 -28.62 27.10 17.97
C LEU A 8 -30.02 26.46 17.89
N ARG A 9 -31.09 27.28 17.73
CA ARG A 9 -32.46 26.78 17.78
C ARG A 9 -33.12 26.45 16.44
N THR A 10 -32.45 26.61 15.33
CA THR A 10 -33.03 26.46 13.98
C THR A 10 -32.42 25.36 13.13
N GLN A 11 -31.51 24.54 13.67
CA GLN A 11 -31.03 23.37 12.91
C GLN A 11 -32.06 22.25 13.01
N SER A 12 -32.57 21.83 11.86
CA SER A 12 -33.44 20.65 11.76
C SER A 12 -32.72 19.42 12.31
N PRO A 13 -33.41 18.49 13.01
CA PRO A 13 -32.80 17.22 13.43
C PRO A 13 -32.05 16.50 12.30
N LYS A 14 -32.55 16.58 11.07
CA LYS A 14 -31.90 16.01 9.87
C LYS A 14 -30.57 16.68 9.50
N THR A 15 -30.44 18.01 9.75
CA THR A 15 -29.17 18.71 9.50
C THR A 15 -28.12 18.37 10.55
N ILE A 16 -28.53 18.19 11.79
CA ILE A 16 -27.64 17.74 12.89
C ILE A 16 -27.13 16.33 12.61
N GLU A 17 -28.02 15.42 12.22
CA GLU A 17 -27.67 14.03 11.90
C GLU A 17 -26.77 13.91 10.68
N ALA A 18 -27.00 14.74 9.65
CA ALA A 18 -26.12 14.84 8.47
C ALA A 18 -24.72 15.39 8.82
N ASP A 19 -24.65 16.43 9.69
CA ASP A 19 -23.35 16.98 10.13
C ASP A 19 -22.58 15.99 11.01
N GLU A 20 -23.27 15.28 11.91
CA GLU A 20 -22.63 14.20 12.69
C GLU A 20 -22.15 13.05 11.81
N SER A 21 -22.90 12.64 10.79
CA SER A 21 -22.49 11.60 9.85
C SER A 21 -21.28 12.04 9.02
N LEU A 22 -21.24 13.29 8.58
CA LEU A 22 -20.09 13.89 7.91
C LEU A 22 -18.87 13.99 8.82
N ARG A 23 -19.05 14.40 10.09
CA ARG A 23 -17.96 14.41 11.08
C ARG A 23 -17.41 13.03 11.36
N ARG A 24 -18.27 12.01 11.50
CA ARG A 24 -17.85 10.61 11.64
C ARG A 24 -17.12 10.11 10.40
N PHE A 25 -17.57 10.49 9.21
CA PHE A 25 -16.90 10.19 7.95
C PHE A 25 -15.53 10.84 7.86
N HIS A 26 -15.41 12.13 8.19
CA HIS A 26 -14.15 12.86 8.20
C HIS A 26 -13.21 12.40 9.32
N ALA A 27 -13.73 12.06 10.51
CA ALA A 27 -12.93 11.50 11.60
C ALA A 27 -12.35 10.11 11.28
N GLY A 28 -12.96 9.38 10.34
CA GLY A 28 -12.41 8.12 9.81
C GLY A 28 -11.33 8.34 8.74
N LEU A 29 -11.18 9.56 8.21
CA LEU A 29 -10.13 9.93 7.27
C LEU A 29 -8.89 10.34 8.09
N VAL A 30 -7.91 9.47 8.18
CA VAL A 30 -6.60 9.85 8.72
C VAL A 30 -6.02 10.93 7.81
N ASP A 31 -5.78 12.13 8.36
CA ASP A 31 -5.11 13.19 7.61
C ASP A 31 -3.70 12.74 7.22
N THR A 32 -3.41 12.81 5.93
CA THR A 32 -2.07 12.51 5.42
C THR A 32 -1.36 13.79 5.01
N SER A 33 -0.09 13.90 5.36
CA SER A 33 0.76 15.02 4.96
C SER A 33 0.96 15.05 3.42
N THR A 34 1.37 16.21 2.91
CA THR A 34 1.77 16.35 1.50
C THR A 34 2.85 15.34 1.12
N ALA A 35 3.84 15.13 2.00
CA ALA A 35 4.91 14.15 1.78
C ALA A 35 4.37 12.72 1.64
N GLN A 36 3.40 12.32 2.47
CA GLN A 36 2.75 11.01 2.35
C GLN A 36 1.95 10.89 1.05
N ASN A 37 1.26 11.94 0.63
CA ASN A 37 0.54 11.93 -0.64
C ASN A 37 1.50 11.80 -1.83
N VAL A 38 2.58 12.57 -1.86
CA VAL A 38 3.64 12.44 -2.90
C VAL A 38 4.23 11.04 -2.88
N GLY A 39 4.58 10.51 -1.69
CA GLY A 39 5.09 9.14 -1.54
C GLY A 39 4.12 8.08 -2.06
N ARG A 40 2.82 8.24 -1.84
CA ARG A 40 1.77 7.35 -2.34
C ARG A 40 1.66 7.38 -3.87
N TRP A 41 1.75 8.56 -4.48
CA TRP A 41 1.72 8.71 -5.93
C TRP A 41 2.98 8.14 -6.58
N ALA A 42 4.15 8.37 -5.98
CA ALA A 42 5.41 7.78 -6.44
C ALA A 42 5.37 6.24 -6.37
N LEU A 43 4.86 5.67 -5.26
CA LEU A 43 4.66 4.23 -5.12
C LEU A 43 3.68 3.67 -6.15
N ALA A 44 2.58 4.38 -6.41
CA ALA A 44 1.62 4.01 -7.44
C ALA A 44 2.25 3.97 -8.84
N GLY A 45 2.99 5.02 -9.20
CA GLY A 45 3.72 5.08 -10.48
C GLY A 45 4.74 3.94 -10.61
N MET A 46 5.50 3.68 -9.54
CA MET A 46 6.46 2.58 -9.51
C MET A 46 5.79 1.22 -9.75
N LEU A 47 4.66 0.93 -9.07
CA LEU A 47 3.92 -0.32 -9.25
C LEU A 47 3.36 -0.45 -10.68
N ILE A 48 2.80 0.62 -11.26
CA ILE A 48 2.27 0.60 -12.62
C ILE A 48 3.39 0.33 -13.62
N VAL A 49 4.54 0.99 -13.48
CA VAL A 49 5.70 0.78 -14.37
C VAL A 49 6.25 -0.64 -14.21
N ALA A 50 6.41 -1.12 -12.98
CA ALA A 50 6.87 -2.48 -12.71
C ALA A 50 5.92 -3.52 -13.30
N GLY A 51 4.61 -3.42 -13.01
CA GLY A 51 3.61 -4.33 -13.55
C GLY A 51 3.54 -4.32 -15.08
N THR A 52 3.64 -3.14 -15.69
CA THR A 52 3.71 -3.05 -17.17
C THR A 52 4.97 -3.73 -17.70
N SER A 53 6.10 -3.60 -17.00
CA SER A 53 7.35 -4.26 -17.42
C SER A 53 7.28 -5.78 -17.34
N HIS A 54 6.53 -6.35 -16.38
CA HIS A 54 6.21 -7.79 -16.31
C HIS A 54 5.46 -8.29 -17.53
N LEU A 55 4.55 -7.46 -18.05
CA LEU A 55 3.71 -7.84 -19.20
C LEU A 55 4.42 -7.66 -20.55
N THR A 56 5.53 -6.90 -20.57
CA THR A 56 6.17 -6.46 -21.81
C THR A 56 7.67 -6.76 -21.83
N TRP A 57 8.53 -5.75 -21.71
CA TRP A 57 9.96 -5.81 -22.03
C TRP A 57 10.83 -6.60 -21.04
N ASN A 58 10.45 -6.72 -19.77
CA ASN A 58 11.24 -7.43 -18.76
C ASN A 58 10.71 -8.82 -18.40
N ARG A 59 9.69 -9.33 -19.10
CA ARG A 59 9.01 -10.59 -18.78
C ARG A 59 10.01 -11.74 -18.56
N LYS A 60 10.99 -11.92 -19.44
CA LYS A 60 12.00 -12.98 -19.34
C LYS A 60 12.84 -12.87 -18.06
N ALA A 61 13.18 -11.65 -17.66
CA ALA A 61 13.96 -11.41 -16.46
C ALA A 61 13.16 -11.74 -15.18
N PHE A 62 11.84 -11.55 -15.19
CA PHE A 62 10.97 -11.93 -14.06
C PHE A 62 10.72 -13.43 -13.97
N LEU A 63 10.73 -14.18 -15.08
CA LEU A 63 10.62 -15.64 -15.05
C LEU A 63 11.72 -16.29 -14.20
N ALA A 64 12.94 -15.74 -14.24
CA ALA A 64 14.06 -16.19 -13.45
C ALA A 64 13.87 -16.01 -11.92
N GLN A 65 12.88 -15.23 -11.48
CA GLN A 65 12.58 -14.98 -10.07
C GLN A 65 11.48 -15.89 -9.50
N VAL A 66 10.79 -16.64 -10.36
CA VAL A 66 9.75 -17.57 -9.89
C VAL A 66 10.42 -18.80 -9.29
N PRO A 67 10.22 -19.05 -7.97
CA PRO A 67 10.84 -20.21 -7.34
C PRO A 67 10.34 -21.52 -7.96
N GLY A 68 11.25 -22.50 -8.17
CA GLY A 68 10.89 -23.78 -8.78
C GLY A 68 9.90 -24.63 -7.96
N TRP A 69 9.68 -24.32 -6.69
CA TRP A 69 8.69 -24.99 -5.83
C TRP A 69 7.26 -24.46 -5.99
N VAL A 70 7.07 -23.36 -6.72
CA VAL A 70 5.73 -22.81 -6.99
C VAL A 70 5.00 -23.76 -7.94
N PRO A 71 3.84 -24.34 -7.55
CA PRO A 71 3.15 -25.36 -8.35
C PRO A 71 2.32 -24.72 -9.49
N MET A 72 2.86 -23.68 -10.14
CA MET A 72 2.23 -22.97 -11.23
C MET A 72 3.24 -22.69 -12.34
N ASN A 73 2.75 -22.54 -13.57
CA ASN A 73 3.61 -22.11 -14.67
C ASN A 73 4.22 -20.73 -14.35
N ALA A 74 5.54 -20.64 -14.44
CA ALA A 74 6.28 -19.42 -14.10
C ALA A 74 5.79 -18.19 -14.90
N ASP A 75 5.43 -18.38 -16.15
CA ASP A 75 4.91 -17.32 -17.01
C ASP A 75 3.56 -16.80 -16.51
N THR A 76 2.66 -17.69 -16.06
CA THR A 76 1.38 -17.32 -15.45
C THR A 76 1.60 -16.51 -14.17
N VAL A 77 2.57 -16.90 -13.33
CA VAL A 77 2.90 -16.18 -12.09
C VAL A 77 3.38 -14.76 -12.41
N VAL A 78 4.27 -14.61 -13.40
CA VAL A 78 4.78 -13.30 -13.83
C VAL A 78 3.67 -12.41 -14.36
N LEU A 79 2.79 -12.94 -15.21
CA LEU A 79 1.66 -12.18 -15.76
C LEU A 79 0.68 -11.77 -14.65
N ALA A 80 0.34 -12.69 -13.76
CA ALA A 80 -0.58 -12.42 -12.65
C ALA A 80 -0.02 -11.36 -11.70
N SER A 81 1.28 -11.43 -11.37
CA SER A 81 1.93 -10.41 -10.54
C SER A 81 1.94 -9.04 -11.22
N GLY A 82 2.22 -8.97 -12.53
CA GLY A 82 2.19 -7.73 -13.29
C GLY A 82 0.81 -7.08 -13.31
N VAL A 83 -0.25 -7.87 -13.52
CA VAL A 83 -1.64 -7.37 -13.43
C VAL A 83 -1.96 -6.90 -12.01
N ALA A 84 -1.57 -7.66 -10.99
CA ALA A 84 -1.78 -7.28 -9.60
C ALA A 84 -1.08 -5.95 -9.26
N GLU A 85 0.15 -5.75 -9.69
CA GLU A 85 0.90 -4.50 -9.49
C GLU A 85 0.21 -3.30 -10.13
N ILE A 86 -0.26 -3.44 -11.38
CA ILE A 86 -1.00 -2.36 -12.06
C ILE A 86 -2.28 -2.04 -11.27
N LEU A 87 -3.06 -3.04 -10.88
CA LEU A 87 -4.29 -2.84 -10.12
C LEU A 87 -4.04 -2.20 -8.76
N LEU A 88 -2.98 -2.60 -8.05
CA LEU A 88 -2.58 -2.02 -6.78
C LEU A 88 -2.12 -0.57 -6.95
N GLY A 89 -1.32 -0.28 -7.98
CA GLY A 89 -0.90 1.08 -8.31
C GLY A 89 -2.09 1.99 -8.62
N LEU A 90 -3.02 1.55 -9.45
CA LEU A 90 -4.26 2.28 -9.74
C LEU A 90 -5.12 2.48 -8.48
N SER A 91 -5.22 1.45 -7.62
CA SER A 91 -5.97 1.52 -6.37
C SER A 91 -5.40 2.58 -5.41
N LEU A 92 -4.08 2.74 -5.35
CA LEU A 92 -3.43 3.80 -4.58
C LEU A 92 -3.79 5.21 -5.07
N VAL A 93 -4.06 5.39 -6.36
CA VAL A 93 -4.48 6.67 -6.95
C VAL A 93 -5.96 6.92 -6.72
N VAL A 94 -6.81 5.96 -7.11
CA VAL A 94 -8.26 6.12 -7.21
C VAL A 94 -8.96 6.01 -5.86
N LEU A 95 -8.55 5.06 -5.00
CA LEU A 95 -9.23 4.76 -3.75
C LEU A 95 -8.72 5.61 -2.58
N ARG A 96 -8.76 6.93 -2.72
CA ARG A 96 -8.26 7.86 -1.68
C ARG A 96 -8.94 7.70 -0.32
N THR A 97 -10.23 7.41 -0.30
CA THR A 97 -11.02 7.19 0.91
C THR A 97 -10.72 5.84 1.58
N ARG A 98 -10.23 4.87 0.81
CA ARG A 98 -9.86 3.53 1.29
C ARG A 98 -8.35 3.29 1.33
N ARG A 99 -7.55 4.36 1.41
CA ARG A 99 -6.08 4.28 1.36
C ARG A 99 -5.47 3.39 2.43
N ILE A 100 -6.06 3.31 3.65
CA ILE A 100 -5.56 2.46 4.74
C ILE A 100 -5.63 0.98 4.37
N PRO A 101 -6.80 0.39 4.02
CA PRO A 101 -6.85 -1.01 3.60
C PRO A 101 -6.04 -1.26 2.33
N VAL A 102 -6.01 -0.32 1.36
CA VAL A 102 -5.16 -0.46 0.17
C VAL A 102 -3.68 -0.52 0.56
N GLY A 103 -3.22 0.31 1.51
CA GLY A 103 -1.84 0.27 2.00
C GLY A 103 -1.46 -1.09 2.61
N TRP A 104 -2.38 -1.71 3.37
CA TRP A 104 -2.17 -3.06 3.91
C TRP A 104 -2.13 -4.13 2.82
N ILE A 105 -2.97 -4.02 1.79
CA ILE A 105 -2.98 -4.97 0.67
C ILE A 105 -1.67 -4.85 -0.13
N VAL A 106 -1.19 -3.63 -0.40
CA VAL A 106 0.10 -3.39 -1.06
C VAL A 106 1.26 -3.93 -0.21
N ALA A 107 1.25 -3.70 1.10
CA ALA A 107 2.26 -4.25 2.01
C ALA A 107 2.27 -5.79 1.99
N ALA A 108 1.08 -6.41 2.05
CA ALA A 108 0.94 -7.86 1.96
C ALA A 108 1.43 -8.41 0.62
N PHE A 109 1.17 -7.72 -0.48
CA PHE A 109 1.70 -8.07 -1.79
C PHE A 109 3.23 -8.05 -1.81
N PHE A 110 3.88 -7.01 -1.28
CA PHE A 110 5.34 -6.97 -1.19
C PHE A 110 5.91 -8.11 -0.33
N VAL A 111 5.22 -8.49 0.75
CA VAL A 111 5.61 -9.66 1.55
C VAL A 111 5.42 -10.95 0.75
N ALA A 112 4.35 -11.09 -0.03
CA ALA A 112 4.06 -12.28 -0.81
C ALA A 112 5.07 -12.55 -1.94
N ILE A 113 5.64 -11.49 -2.55
CA ILE A 113 6.66 -11.64 -3.60
C ILE A 113 8.09 -11.78 -3.03
N PHE A 114 8.29 -11.58 -1.73
CA PHE A 114 9.62 -11.66 -1.10
C PHE A 114 10.31 -13.02 -1.27
N PRO A 115 9.62 -14.19 -1.18
CA PRO A 115 10.22 -15.49 -1.45
C PRO A 115 10.89 -15.61 -2.82
N GLY A 116 10.36 -14.92 -3.85
CA GLY A 116 10.98 -14.88 -5.18
C GLY A 116 12.36 -14.20 -5.17
N ASN A 117 12.50 -13.10 -4.42
CA ASN A 117 13.78 -12.41 -4.27
C ASN A 117 14.78 -13.25 -3.45
N ILE A 118 14.30 -13.97 -2.42
CA ILE A 118 15.13 -14.91 -1.65
C ILE A 118 15.60 -16.06 -2.57
N SER A 119 14.71 -16.65 -3.35
CA SER A 119 15.02 -17.70 -4.30
C SER A 119 16.10 -17.26 -5.29
N GLN A 120 15.99 -16.06 -5.86
CA GLN A 120 16.99 -15.51 -6.78
C GLN A 120 18.39 -15.39 -6.13
N LEU A 121 18.47 -14.99 -4.86
CA LEU A 121 19.74 -14.96 -4.12
C LEU A 121 20.30 -16.37 -3.90
N MET A 122 19.45 -17.30 -3.46
CA MET A 122 19.87 -18.68 -3.13
C MET A 122 20.30 -19.50 -4.37
N THR A 123 19.67 -19.23 -5.52
CA THR A 123 19.99 -19.94 -6.78
C THR A 123 21.04 -19.21 -7.62
N HIS A 124 21.57 -18.09 -7.13
CA HIS A 124 22.55 -17.24 -7.83
C HIS A 124 22.10 -16.86 -9.25
N THR A 125 20.77 -16.74 -9.46
CA THR A 125 20.19 -16.50 -10.79
C THR A 125 20.43 -15.07 -11.25
N ASP A 126 21.13 -14.93 -12.39
CA ASP A 126 21.37 -13.62 -13.00
C ASP A 126 20.12 -13.09 -13.67
N SER A 127 19.64 -11.94 -13.19
CA SER A 127 18.50 -11.24 -13.74
C SER A 127 18.56 -9.75 -13.37
N PHE A 128 18.10 -8.89 -14.24
CA PHE A 128 18.12 -7.41 -14.03
C PHE A 128 19.52 -6.82 -13.80
N GLY A 129 20.58 -7.42 -14.33
CA GLY A 129 21.96 -6.99 -14.06
C GLY A 129 22.43 -7.26 -12.63
N LEU A 130 21.71 -8.10 -11.89
CA LEU A 130 22.10 -8.58 -10.56
C LEU A 130 22.99 -9.83 -10.72
N ASP A 131 24.22 -9.59 -11.18
CA ASP A 131 25.22 -10.60 -11.50
C ASP A 131 26.09 -11.01 -10.29
N THR A 132 25.95 -10.30 -9.16
CA THR A 132 26.69 -10.58 -7.92
C THR A 132 25.74 -10.77 -6.73
N ASP A 133 26.18 -11.57 -5.74
CA ASP A 133 25.40 -11.80 -4.52
C ASP A 133 25.18 -10.54 -3.71
N VAL A 134 26.13 -9.58 -3.77
CA VAL A 134 25.99 -8.27 -3.13
C VAL A 134 24.80 -7.51 -3.73
N LYS A 135 24.67 -7.49 -5.05
CA LYS A 135 23.54 -6.81 -5.72
C LYS A 135 22.22 -7.52 -5.41
N ARG A 136 22.19 -8.86 -5.42
CA ARG A 136 21.00 -9.67 -5.04
C ARG A 136 20.60 -9.44 -3.58
N ALA A 137 21.57 -9.46 -2.66
CA ALA A 137 21.33 -9.16 -1.24
C ALA A 137 20.84 -7.72 -1.01
N THR A 138 21.42 -6.74 -1.71
CA THR A 138 20.96 -5.35 -1.67
C THR A 138 19.50 -5.25 -2.06
N ARG A 139 19.06 -5.96 -3.11
CA ARG A 139 17.64 -6.01 -3.51
C ARG A 139 16.72 -6.52 -2.40
N LEU A 140 17.17 -7.50 -1.60
CA LEU A 140 16.39 -8.00 -0.46
C LEU A 140 16.14 -6.90 0.59
N LEU A 141 17.10 -5.98 0.79
CA LEU A 141 16.95 -4.87 1.74
C LEU A 141 15.91 -3.84 1.28
N PHE A 142 15.67 -3.72 -0.03
CA PHE A 142 14.62 -2.83 -0.54
C PHE A 142 13.20 -3.35 -0.23
N GLN A 143 13.02 -4.65 -0.06
CA GLN A 143 11.70 -5.22 0.15
C GLN A 143 11.02 -4.75 1.45
N PRO A 144 11.66 -4.80 2.63
CA PRO A 144 11.07 -4.24 3.84
C PRO A 144 10.86 -2.72 3.75
N LEU A 145 11.70 -2.00 3.00
CA LEU A 145 11.50 -0.56 2.76
C LEU A 145 10.21 -0.29 1.97
N LEU A 146 9.88 -1.12 0.97
CA LEU A 146 8.63 -1.01 0.21
C LEU A 146 7.41 -1.28 1.09
N VAL A 147 7.49 -2.25 2.01
CA VAL A 147 6.44 -2.51 3.00
C VAL A 147 6.24 -1.29 3.90
N VAL A 148 7.31 -0.76 4.48
CA VAL A 148 7.26 0.45 5.32
C VAL A 148 6.73 1.65 4.52
N TRP A 149 7.20 1.85 3.30
CA TRP A 149 6.75 2.93 2.44
C TRP A 149 5.25 2.85 2.14
N SER A 150 4.72 1.67 1.83
CA SER A 150 3.29 1.49 1.56
C SER A 150 2.44 1.85 2.78
N LEU A 151 2.82 1.40 3.99
CA LEU A 151 2.10 1.67 5.23
C LEU A 151 2.21 3.14 5.67
N TRP A 152 3.38 3.77 5.47
CA TRP A 152 3.61 5.16 5.81
C TRP A 152 2.85 6.10 4.87
N SER A 153 2.99 5.90 3.56
CA SER A 153 2.41 6.79 2.54
C SER A 153 0.88 6.78 2.52
N THR A 154 0.27 5.68 2.94
CA THR A 154 -1.19 5.54 3.04
C THR A 154 -1.77 5.95 4.40
N GLY A 155 -0.93 6.23 5.40
CA GLY A 155 -1.34 6.51 6.77
C GLY A 155 -1.77 5.26 7.57
N ALA A 156 -1.61 4.07 7.01
CA ALA A 156 -1.99 2.80 7.63
C ALA A 156 -1.24 2.56 8.95
N TRP A 157 0.02 2.96 9.02
CA TRP A 157 0.84 2.89 10.23
C TRP A 157 0.27 3.75 11.38
N ALA A 158 -0.12 5.00 11.09
CA ALA A 158 -0.69 5.91 12.08
C ALA A 158 -2.04 5.38 12.61
N ALA A 159 -2.89 4.86 11.72
CA ALA A 159 -4.18 4.27 12.09
C ALA A 159 -4.06 3.09 13.06
N CYS A 160 -3.01 2.27 12.94
CA CYS A 160 -2.75 1.18 13.90
C CYS A 160 -2.35 1.68 15.28
N ARG A 161 -1.57 2.77 15.36
CA ARG A 161 -1.17 3.35 16.65
C ARG A 161 -2.35 3.93 17.41
N THR A 162 -3.22 4.65 16.75
CA THR A 162 -4.42 5.25 17.38
C THR A 162 -5.40 4.20 17.91
N ARG A 163 -5.60 3.10 17.17
CA ARG A 163 -6.44 1.98 17.66
C ARG A 163 -5.87 1.31 18.91
N ARG A 164 -4.55 1.13 19.00
CA ARG A 164 -3.93 0.54 20.20
C ARG A 164 -4.15 1.42 21.43
N VAL A 165 -3.96 2.74 21.33
CA VAL A 165 -4.12 3.66 22.45
C VAL A 165 -5.56 3.67 22.98
N SER A 166 -6.58 3.63 22.10
CA SER A 166 -7.98 3.61 22.53
C SER A 166 -8.38 2.33 23.27
N LEU A 167 -7.82 1.18 22.90
CA LEU A 167 -8.09 -0.11 23.56
C LEU A 167 -7.51 -0.18 24.99
N PHE A 168 -6.38 0.50 25.26
CA PHE A 168 -5.79 0.55 26.59
C PHE A 168 -6.47 1.58 27.50
N ARG A 169 -7.06 2.65 26.95
CA ARG A 169 -7.73 3.72 27.72
C ARG A 169 -9.15 3.36 28.17
N GLY A 170 -9.77 2.36 27.55
CA GLY A 170 -11.11 1.89 27.91
C GLY A 170 -11.17 0.75 28.94
N ARG A 171 -9.99 0.38 29.53
CA ARG A 171 -9.87 -0.69 30.55
C ARG A 171 -9.41 -0.18 31.92
N GLY A 172 -9.41 1.14 32.14
CA GLY A 172 -9.07 1.76 33.42
C GLY A 172 -10.28 2.35 34.14
#